data_f27afc8d631b13906503a067cec135d2
#
_entry.id   f27afc8d631b13906503a067cec135d2
#
_cell.length_a   1.000
_cell.length_b   1.000
_cell.length_c   1.000
_cell.angle_alpha   90.00
_cell.angle_beta   90.00
_cell.angle_gamma   90.00
#
_symmetry.space_group_name_H-M   'P 1'
#
loop_
_entity.id
_entity.type
_entity.pdbx_description
1 polymer ?
#
loop_
_entity_poly.entity_id
_entity_poly.type
_entity_poly.pdbx_seq_one_letter_code
_entity_poly.pdbx_strand_id
1 'polypeptide(L)'
;QETLSTRKGVCRQFALLFKTLAGKVGIKAYLIDGYGKSGNVVLPEVHEWCVAQVNGEWYFFDPTYDTGYIEDYRFVSAPDDVYFKQLPERFIQTHMPFDPLWQFLKRPYSYSEFEKGVLESGRNVPFFCWQDSLKVYDRQSWVEQLEAARSRILANGKGNDLVDYFLQLNQANTQVGKDSEAIDVYAAATDLQNRAVDSINVFIRYRKAGFRPRKAEAQVRRMIEVSEELTLRADSLINSVHTISPQYKQALLNLRESIMDLAMQIYKHKLFLERYYATKPSLRGNLLRR
;
A
#
# COMPACT_ATOMS: atom_id res chain seq x y z
N GLN A 1 10.64 -17.74 12.13
CA GLN A 1 11.37 -18.46 13.19
C GLN A 1 11.07 -19.97 13.16
N GLU A 2 9.82 -20.37 12.96
CA GLU A 2 9.39 -21.76 12.93
C GLU A 2 10.11 -22.57 11.85
N THR A 3 10.15 -22.10 10.60
CA THR A 3 10.85 -22.77 9.47
C THR A 3 12.32 -23.00 9.76
N LEU A 4 13.00 -22.05 10.40
CA LEU A 4 14.41 -22.18 10.78
C LEU A 4 14.63 -23.23 11.87
N SER A 5 13.73 -23.31 12.85
CA SER A 5 13.83 -24.24 13.99
C SER A 5 13.40 -25.66 13.61
N THR A 6 12.33 -25.80 12.82
CA THR A 6 11.77 -27.10 12.44
C THR A 6 12.40 -27.69 11.18
N ARG A 7 13.04 -26.85 10.35
CA ARG A 7 13.55 -27.20 9.01
C ARG A 7 12.45 -27.71 8.08
N LYS A 8 11.19 -27.29 8.32
CA LYS A 8 10.03 -27.67 7.53
C LYS A 8 9.27 -26.43 7.12
N GLY A 9 8.70 -26.45 5.92
CA GLY A 9 7.92 -25.35 5.39
C GLY A 9 7.41 -25.63 3.98
N VAL A 10 6.57 -24.73 3.49
CA VAL A 10 6.15 -24.64 2.08
C VAL A 10 6.96 -23.54 1.38
N CYS A 11 6.80 -23.41 0.05
CA CYS A 11 7.57 -22.46 -0.77
C CYS A 11 7.64 -21.05 -0.17
N ARG A 12 6.50 -20.48 0.23
CA ARG A 12 6.43 -19.16 0.85
C ARG A 12 7.28 -19.03 2.12
N GLN A 13 7.33 -20.06 2.93
CA GLN A 13 8.09 -20.04 4.19
C GLN A 13 9.60 -20.10 3.94
N PHE A 14 10.05 -20.90 2.99
CA PHE A 14 11.46 -20.98 2.60
C PHE A 14 11.90 -19.69 1.89
N ALA A 15 11.10 -19.18 0.96
CA ALA A 15 11.39 -17.94 0.26
C ALA A 15 11.43 -16.73 1.22
N LEU A 16 10.49 -16.63 2.17
CA LEU A 16 10.50 -15.59 3.20
C LEU A 16 11.70 -15.69 4.13
N LEU A 17 12.12 -16.91 4.50
CA LEU A 17 13.32 -17.13 5.30
C LEU A 17 14.55 -16.65 4.55
N PHE A 18 14.71 -17.03 3.27
CA PHE A 18 15.79 -16.58 2.42
C PHE A 18 15.86 -15.06 2.34
N LYS A 19 14.73 -14.39 1.98
CA LYS A 19 14.66 -12.93 1.90
C LYS A 19 15.04 -12.27 3.23
N THR A 20 14.57 -12.84 4.35
CA THR A 20 14.85 -12.30 5.68
C THR A 20 16.33 -12.39 6.03
N LEU A 21 16.98 -13.53 5.72
CA LEU A 21 18.40 -13.72 5.95
C LEU A 21 19.25 -12.85 5.04
N ALA A 22 18.91 -12.75 3.74
CA ALA A 22 19.54 -11.84 2.79
C ALA A 22 19.51 -10.38 3.28
N GLY A 23 18.36 -9.91 3.75
CA GLY A 23 18.22 -8.56 4.30
C GLY A 23 19.08 -8.32 5.55
N LYS A 24 19.27 -9.34 6.41
CA LYS A 24 20.13 -9.22 7.60
C LYS A 24 21.62 -9.04 7.27
N VAL A 25 22.05 -9.49 6.09
CA VAL A 25 23.43 -9.30 5.60
C VAL A 25 23.54 -8.20 4.53
N GLY A 26 22.50 -7.38 4.39
CA GLY A 26 22.50 -6.22 3.49
C GLY A 26 22.29 -6.56 2.01
N ILE A 27 21.86 -7.78 1.69
CA ILE A 27 21.53 -8.19 0.32
C ILE A 27 20.08 -7.82 0.04
N LYS A 28 19.86 -7.07 -1.04
CA LYS A 28 18.53 -6.74 -1.52
C LYS A 28 17.88 -7.96 -2.17
N ALA A 29 16.69 -8.35 -1.71
CA ALA A 29 15.97 -9.50 -2.22
C ALA A 29 14.46 -9.27 -2.26
N TYR A 30 13.78 -9.91 -3.22
CA TYR A 30 12.32 -9.88 -3.35
C TYR A 30 11.75 -11.30 -3.37
N LEU A 31 10.51 -11.41 -2.90
CA LEU A 31 9.67 -12.60 -3.10
C LEU A 31 8.94 -12.47 -4.42
N ILE A 32 8.82 -13.56 -5.15
CA ILE A 32 8.19 -13.59 -6.46
C ILE A 32 7.15 -14.70 -6.46
N ASP A 33 5.91 -14.31 -6.79
CA ASP A 33 4.79 -15.22 -7.01
C ASP A 33 4.72 -15.61 -8.49
N GLY A 34 4.48 -16.89 -8.76
CA GLY A 34 4.34 -17.40 -10.11
C GLY A 34 3.93 -18.86 -10.12
N TYR A 35 4.34 -19.57 -11.16
CA TYR A 35 4.13 -21.00 -11.30
C TYR A 35 5.29 -21.66 -12.04
N GLY A 36 5.44 -22.96 -11.83
CA GLY A 36 6.48 -23.75 -12.44
C GLY A 36 5.99 -24.61 -13.57
N LYS A 37 6.94 -25.19 -14.34
CA LYS A 37 6.70 -26.32 -15.23
C LYS A 37 7.79 -27.36 -15.13
N SER A 38 7.42 -28.62 -15.36
CA SER A 38 8.33 -29.73 -15.49
C SER A 38 8.27 -30.28 -16.93
N GLY A 39 9.35 -30.14 -17.67
CA GLY A 39 9.34 -30.34 -19.12
C GLY A 39 8.38 -29.36 -19.80
N ASN A 40 7.36 -29.88 -20.48
CA ASN A 40 6.32 -29.10 -21.15
C ASN A 40 4.99 -29.07 -20.38
N VAL A 41 4.97 -29.54 -19.14
CA VAL A 41 3.76 -29.61 -18.32
C VAL A 41 3.80 -28.50 -17.26
N VAL A 42 2.85 -27.59 -17.31
CA VAL A 42 2.65 -26.59 -16.26
C VAL A 42 2.18 -27.28 -14.99
N LEU A 43 2.81 -26.95 -13.87
CA LEU A 43 2.42 -27.46 -12.56
C LEU A 43 1.15 -26.76 -12.10
N PRO A 44 0.22 -27.47 -11.43
CA PRO A 44 -1.11 -26.93 -11.10
C PRO A 44 -1.12 -26.00 -9.88
N GLU A 45 0.03 -25.78 -9.23
CA GLU A 45 0.12 -24.99 -8.01
C GLU A 45 0.82 -23.65 -8.25
N VAL A 46 0.36 -22.64 -7.52
CA VAL A 46 1.09 -21.38 -7.32
C VAL A 46 2.38 -21.68 -6.56
N HIS A 47 3.47 -21.10 -7.03
CA HIS A 47 4.78 -21.26 -6.42
C HIS A 47 5.42 -19.92 -6.10
N GLU A 48 6.25 -19.88 -5.05
CA GLU A 48 6.94 -18.68 -4.58
C GLU A 48 8.43 -18.95 -4.40
N TRP A 49 9.24 -18.03 -4.95
CA TRP A 49 10.70 -18.09 -4.90
C TRP A 49 11.31 -16.72 -4.63
N CYS A 50 12.61 -16.59 -4.76
CA CYS A 50 13.33 -15.36 -4.50
C CYS A 50 14.16 -14.89 -5.69
N VAL A 51 14.38 -13.58 -5.73
CA VAL A 51 15.45 -12.96 -6.48
C VAL A 51 16.27 -12.10 -5.54
N ALA A 52 17.60 -12.10 -5.71
CA ALA A 52 18.51 -11.29 -4.89
C ALA A 52 19.62 -10.66 -5.72
N GLN A 53 20.06 -9.47 -5.30
CA GLN A 53 21.14 -8.74 -5.94
C GLN A 53 22.47 -9.10 -5.27
N VAL A 54 23.33 -9.81 -6.00
CA VAL A 54 24.65 -10.24 -5.54
C VAL A 54 25.73 -9.60 -6.43
N ASN A 55 26.60 -8.79 -5.83
CA ASN A 55 27.65 -8.07 -6.54
C ASN A 55 27.14 -7.18 -7.70
N GLY A 56 25.97 -6.57 -7.51
CA GLY A 56 25.33 -5.68 -8.50
C GLY A 56 24.47 -6.38 -9.54
N GLU A 57 24.54 -7.72 -9.66
CA GLU A 57 23.76 -8.51 -10.60
C GLU A 57 22.60 -9.23 -9.91
N TRP A 58 21.50 -9.47 -10.63
CA TRP A 58 20.32 -10.15 -10.11
C TRP A 58 20.32 -11.63 -10.45
N TYR A 59 20.10 -12.46 -9.42
CA TYR A 59 20.03 -13.91 -9.53
C TYR A 59 18.79 -14.46 -8.87
N PHE A 60 18.29 -15.54 -9.40
CA PHE A 60 17.15 -16.28 -8.88
C PHE A 60 17.58 -17.40 -7.95
N PHE A 61 16.72 -17.68 -6.96
CA PHE A 61 16.93 -18.71 -5.96
C PHE A 61 15.58 -19.37 -5.65
N ASP A 62 15.50 -20.68 -5.78
CA ASP A 62 14.37 -21.45 -5.27
C ASP A 62 14.82 -22.43 -4.18
N PRO A 63 14.85 -21.98 -2.93
CA PRO A 63 15.25 -22.83 -1.83
C PRO A 63 14.29 -23.99 -1.57
N THR A 64 13.10 -24.00 -2.17
CA THR A 64 12.14 -25.09 -2.02
C THR A 64 12.50 -26.25 -2.91
N TYR A 65 12.71 -26.00 -4.20
CA TYR A 65 13.07 -27.05 -5.16
C TYR A 65 14.48 -27.59 -4.91
N ASP A 66 15.39 -26.76 -4.40
CA ASP A 66 16.73 -27.20 -4.00
C ASP A 66 16.76 -28.05 -2.72
N THR A 67 15.63 -28.26 -2.00
CA THR A 67 15.59 -29.16 -0.82
C THR A 67 15.19 -30.58 -1.16
N GLY A 68 14.51 -30.80 -2.30
CA GLY A 68 14.02 -32.11 -2.71
C GLY A 68 12.75 -32.03 -3.52
N TYR A 69 12.04 -33.14 -3.63
CA TYR A 69 10.86 -33.30 -4.47
C TYR A 69 9.74 -34.09 -3.77
N ILE A 70 8.57 -34.12 -4.37
CA ILE A 70 7.43 -34.92 -3.90
C ILE A 70 7.33 -36.18 -4.79
N GLU A 71 7.31 -37.34 -4.15
CA GLU A 71 7.08 -38.64 -4.77
C GLU A 71 6.05 -39.41 -3.96
N ASP A 72 5.03 -39.91 -4.60
CA ASP A 72 3.90 -40.62 -3.93
C ASP A 72 3.31 -39.88 -2.72
N TYR A 73 3.08 -38.56 -2.89
CA TYR A 73 2.59 -37.64 -1.84
C TYR A 73 3.50 -37.53 -0.60
N ARG A 74 4.76 -37.91 -0.71
CA ARG A 74 5.77 -37.81 0.35
C ARG A 74 6.92 -36.93 -0.11
N PHE A 75 7.41 -36.11 0.79
CA PHE A 75 8.62 -35.34 0.54
C PHE A 75 9.84 -36.24 0.59
N VAL A 76 10.60 -36.24 -0.48
CA VAL A 76 11.93 -36.91 -0.59
C VAL A 76 12.99 -35.80 -0.50
N SER A 77 13.82 -35.89 0.53
CA SER A 77 14.93 -34.95 0.70
C SER A 77 16.05 -35.30 -0.26
N ALA A 78 16.32 -34.43 -1.20
CA ALA A 78 17.39 -34.53 -2.19
C ALA A 78 17.98 -33.14 -2.44
N PRO A 79 18.75 -32.60 -1.48
CA PRO A 79 19.32 -31.27 -1.62
C PRO A 79 20.26 -31.18 -2.82
N ASP A 80 20.06 -30.14 -3.64
CA ASP A 80 20.94 -29.80 -4.75
C ASP A 80 21.09 -28.27 -4.85
N ASP A 81 21.71 -27.79 -5.92
CA ASP A 81 21.92 -26.37 -6.18
C ASP A 81 21.45 -25.95 -7.60
N VAL A 82 20.54 -26.72 -8.18
CA VAL A 82 20.02 -26.49 -9.54
C VAL A 82 19.38 -25.11 -9.66
N TYR A 83 18.68 -24.68 -8.63
CA TYR A 83 18.01 -23.36 -8.59
C TYR A 83 18.74 -22.34 -7.72
N PHE A 84 19.97 -22.63 -7.32
CA PHE A 84 20.80 -21.68 -6.58
C PHE A 84 21.53 -20.74 -7.54
N LYS A 85 21.34 -19.42 -7.37
CA LYS A 85 22.02 -18.35 -8.11
C LYS A 85 21.87 -18.47 -9.63
N GLN A 86 20.67 -18.71 -10.12
CA GLN A 86 20.36 -18.84 -11.53
C GLN A 86 20.23 -17.50 -12.23
N LEU A 87 20.68 -17.42 -13.50
CA LEU A 87 20.44 -16.26 -14.37
C LEU A 87 18.96 -16.21 -14.84
N PRO A 88 18.42 -15.01 -15.13
CA PRO A 88 17.05 -14.83 -15.60
C PRO A 88 16.68 -15.72 -16.80
N GLU A 89 17.56 -15.79 -17.80
CA GLU A 89 17.32 -16.51 -19.06
C GLU A 89 17.24 -18.04 -18.86
N ARG A 90 17.91 -18.55 -17.82
CA ARG A 90 17.84 -19.96 -17.47
C ARG A 90 16.66 -20.27 -16.58
N PHE A 91 16.42 -19.41 -15.58
CA PHE A 91 15.36 -19.62 -14.60
C PHE A 91 13.96 -19.57 -15.23
N ILE A 92 13.76 -18.69 -16.22
CA ILE A 92 12.48 -18.59 -16.95
C ILE A 92 12.11 -19.86 -17.72
N GLN A 93 13.01 -20.79 -17.94
CA GLN A 93 12.69 -22.05 -18.63
C GLN A 93 11.77 -22.95 -17.79
N THR A 94 11.77 -22.78 -16.48
CA THR A 94 11.01 -23.61 -15.52
C THR A 94 10.10 -22.83 -14.60
N HIS A 95 10.29 -21.50 -14.46
CA HIS A 95 9.55 -20.64 -13.52
C HIS A 95 9.01 -19.42 -14.22
N MET A 96 7.69 -19.27 -14.23
CA MET A 96 6.99 -18.13 -14.81
C MET A 96 6.43 -17.23 -13.71
N PRO A 97 6.97 -16.04 -13.48
CA PRO A 97 6.37 -15.09 -12.57
C PRO A 97 5.05 -14.55 -13.14
N PHE A 98 4.06 -14.31 -12.28
CA PHE A 98 2.81 -13.71 -12.72
C PHE A 98 3.03 -12.31 -13.29
N ASP A 99 3.82 -11.47 -12.60
CA ASP A 99 4.16 -10.14 -13.10
C ASP A 99 5.45 -10.21 -13.96
N PRO A 100 5.38 -9.82 -15.26
CA PRO A 100 6.53 -9.86 -16.16
C PRO A 100 7.72 -8.99 -15.72
N LEU A 101 7.53 -8.03 -14.80
CA LEU A 101 8.63 -7.30 -14.17
C LEU A 101 9.69 -8.26 -13.60
N TRP A 102 9.22 -9.33 -12.97
CA TRP A 102 10.07 -10.28 -12.25
C TRP A 102 10.72 -11.34 -13.13
N GLN A 103 10.57 -11.25 -14.45
CA GLN A 103 11.37 -12.05 -15.36
C GLN A 103 12.79 -11.50 -15.51
N PHE A 104 13.01 -10.20 -15.25
CA PHE A 104 14.26 -9.46 -15.46
C PHE A 104 14.81 -9.60 -16.89
N LEU A 105 13.92 -9.75 -17.85
CA LEU A 105 14.22 -9.86 -19.27
C LEU A 105 13.85 -8.57 -20.01
N LYS A 106 14.68 -8.18 -20.97
CA LYS A 106 14.41 -7.05 -21.87
C LYS A 106 13.22 -7.32 -22.81
N ARG A 107 12.91 -8.58 -23.03
CA ARG A 107 11.74 -9.07 -23.79
C ARG A 107 11.12 -10.20 -22.98
N PRO A 108 10.16 -9.88 -22.09
CA PRO A 108 9.53 -10.90 -21.26
C PRO A 108 8.78 -11.93 -22.10
N TYR A 109 8.82 -13.17 -21.68
CA TYR A 109 7.95 -14.22 -22.21
C TYR A 109 6.50 -13.91 -21.91
N SER A 110 5.61 -14.13 -22.87
CA SER A 110 4.18 -14.26 -22.57
C SER A 110 3.90 -15.59 -21.88
N TYR A 111 2.73 -15.71 -21.24
CA TYR A 111 2.33 -16.96 -20.61
C TYR A 111 2.26 -18.10 -21.62
N SER A 112 1.71 -17.84 -22.82
CA SER A 112 1.62 -18.82 -23.90
C SER A 112 3.00 -19.28 -24.41
N GLU A 113 3.97 -18.36 -24.53
CA GLU A 113 5.34 -18.73 -24.94
C GLU A 113 6.01 -19.60 -23.89
N PHE A 114 5.84 -19.29 -22.63
CA PHE A 114 6.37 -20.10 -21.53
C PHE A 114 5.77 -21.50 -21.55
N GLU A 115 4.44 -21.63 -21.67
CA GLU A 115 3.74 -22.92 -21.70
C GLU A 115 4.18 -23.78 -22.88
N LYS A 116 4.27 -23.19 -24.06
CA LYS A 116 4.72 -23.88 -25.29
C LYS A 116 6.22 -24.18 -25.30
N GLY A 117 7.01 -23.52 -24.45
CA GLY A 117 8.46 -23.62 -24.42
C GLY A 117 9.17 -23.02 -25.65
N VAL A 118 8.48 -22.16 -26.42
CA VAL A 118 8.99 -21.55 -27.65
C VAL A 118 8.66 -20.07 -27.69
N LEU A 119 9.64 -19.26 -28.09
CA LEU A 119 9.40 -17.86 -28.44
C LEU A 119 8.69 -17.77 -29.77
N GLU A 120 7.58 -17.04 -29.80
CA GLU A 120 6.83 -16.82 -31.04
C GLU A 120 7.63 -15.91 -31.99
N SER A 121 7.99 -16.44 -33.16
CA SER A 121 8.72 -15.70 -34.20
C SER A 121 7.86 -14.57 -34.74
N GLY A 122 8.41 -13.35 -34.81
CA GLY A 122 7.71 -12.17 -35.31
C GLY A 122 6.88 -11.41 -34.29
N ARG A 123 6.83 -11.84 -33.03
CA ARG A 123 6.20 -11.06 -31.95
C ARG A 123 6.95 -9.73 -31.78
N ASN A 124 6.28 -8.63 -32.07
CA ASN A 124 6.81 -7.28 -31.82
C ASN A 124 6.58 -6.93 -30.35
N VAL A 125 7.47 -7.43 -29.47
CA VAL A 125 7.46 -7.06 -28.05
C VAL A 125 8.27 -5.79 -27.88
N PRO A 126 7.68 -4.71 -27.37
CA PRO A 126 8.44 -3.52 -27.01
C PRO A 126 9.57 -3.88 -26.03
N PHE A 127 10.68 -3.16 -26.17
CA PHE A 127 11.76 -3.26 -25.20
C PHE A 127 11.23 -2.90 -23.80
N PHE A 128 11.40 -3.79 -22.84
CA PHE A 128 10.99 -3.60 -21.47
C PHE A 128 12.20 -3.26 -20.58
N CYS A 129 12.30 -2.00 -20.16
CA CYS A 129 13.31 -1.58 -19.20
C CYS A 129 12.89 -1.97 -17.77
N TRP A 130 13.11 -3.23 -17.39
CA TRP A 130 12.76 -3.73 -16.07
C TRP A 130 13.52 -3.01 -14.96
N GLN A 131 14.75 -2.52 -15.21
CA GLN A 131 15.54 -1.78 -14.23
C GLN A 131 14.83 -0.47 -13.81
N ASP A 132 14.26 0.25 -14.76
CA ASP A 132 13.53 1.49 -14.44
C ASP A 132 12.19 1.17 -13.79
N SER A 133 11.51 0.11 -14.24
CA SER A 133 10.29 -0.40 -13.60
C SER A 133 10.54 -0.83 -12.15
N LEU A 134 11.68 -1.45 -11.85
CA LEU A 134 12.07 -1.82 -10.49
C LEU A 134 12.34 -0.60 -9.61
N LYS A 135 12.98 0.45 -10.14
CA LYS A 135 13.18 1.71 -9.41
C LYS A 135 11.84 2.40 -9.08
N VAL A 136 10.87 2.31 -9.98
CA VAL A 136 9.50 2.81 -9.74
C VAL A 136 8.83 1.97 -8.66
N TYR A 137 8.86 0.65 -8.78
CA TYR A 137 8.32 -0.31 -7.82
C TYR A 137 8.82 -0.03 -6.39
N ASP A 138 10.10 0.25 -6.21
CA ASP A 138 10.71 0.52 -4.90
C ASP A 138 10.20 1.81 -4.22
N ARG A 139 9.58 2.71 -4.98
CA ARG A 139 9.04 3.99 -4.48
C ARG A 139 7.54 3.97 -4.30
N GLN A 140 6.88 2.97 -4.85
CA GLN A 140 5.43 2.81 -4.81
C GLN A 140 4.96 2.32 -3.44
N SER A 141 3.78 2.78 -3.02
CA SER A 141 3.03 2.17 -1.94
C SER A 141 2.64 0.73 -2.31
N TRP A 142 2.24 -0.05 -1.32
CA TRP A 142 1.80 -1.43 -1.57
C TRP A 142 0.62 -1.50 -2.55
N VAL A 143 -0.34 -0.58 -2.43
CA VAL A 143 -1.49 -0.49 -3.35
C VAL A 143 -1.04 -0.18 -4.77
N GLU A 144 -0.15 0.80 -4.94
CA GLU A 144 0.40 1.17 -6.25
C GLU A 144 1.19 0.01 -6.88
N GLN A 145 1.95 -0.76 -6.08
CA GLN A 145 2.65 -1.96 -6.55
C GLN A 145 1.68 -3.01 -7.08
N LEU A 146 0.56 -3.27 -6.38
CA LEU A 146 -0.47 -4.21 -6.79
C LEU A 146 -1.17 -3.75 -8.09
N GLU A 147 -1.52 -2.47 -8.21
CA GLU A 147 -2.16 -1.91 -9.41
C GLU A 147 -1.23 -1.94 -10.62
N ALA A 148 0.03 -1.59 -10.43
CA ALA A 148 1.04 -1.66 -11.47
C ALA A 148 1.31 -3.10 -11.92
N ALA A 149 1.40 -4.06 -10.99
CA ALA A 149 1.52 -5.48 -11.27
C ALA A 149 0.34 -5.98 -12.10
N ARG A 150 -0.90 -5.67 -11.66
CA ARG A 150 -2.12 -6.01 -12.41
C ARG A 150 -2.06 -5.52 -13.85
N SER A 151 -1.65 -4.27 -14.05
CA SER A 151 -1.55 -3.68 -15.39
C SER A 151 -0.53 -4.41 -16.26
N ARG A 152 0.64 -4.76 -15.73
CA ARG A 152 1.67 -5.52 -16.46
C ARG A 152 1.24 -6.95 -16.77
N ILE A 153 0.56 -7.62 -15.83
CA ILE A 153 0.03 -8.98 -16.01
C ILE A 153 -0.98 -9.02 -17.16
N LEU A 154 -1.94 -8.09 -17.17
CA LEU A 154 -2.94 -7.98 -18.22
C LEU A 154 -2.32 -7.64 -19.59
N ALA A 155 -1.28 -6.82 -19.62
CA ALA A 155 -0.56 -6.46 -20.85
C ALA A 155 0.31 -7.62 -21.39
N ASN A 156 0.68 -8.61 -20.56
CA ASN A 156 1.50 -9.76 -20.96
C ASN A 156 0.71 -10.84 -21.75
N GLY A 157 -0.56 -10.61 -22.01
CA GLY A 157 -1.42 -11.49 -22.77
C GLY A 157 -2.32 -12.37 -21.90
N LYS A 158 -3.08 -13.24 -22.57
CA LYS A 158 -3.97 -14.18 -21.88
C LYS A 158 -3.14 -15.23 -21.13
N GLY A 159 -3.40 -15.36 -19.83
CA GLY A 159 -2.82 -16.40 -18.98
C GLY A 159 -3.68 -17.66 -18.89
N ASN A 160 -3.23 -18.58 -18.05
CA ASN A 160 -3.98 -19.77 -17.64
C ASN A 160 -4.81 -19.49 -16.36
N ASP A 161 -5.48 -20.52 -15.85
CA ASP A 161 -6.34 -20.41 -14.66
C ASP A 161 -5.57 -19.93 -13.41
N LEU A 162 -4.26 -20.20 -13.29
CA LEU A 162 -3.41 -19.72 -12.20
C LEU A 162 -3.20 -18.20 -12.27
N VAL A 163 -3.01 -17.66 -13.49
CA VAL A 163 -2.91 -16.22 -13.73
C VAL A 163 -4.23 -15.54 -13.40
N ASP A 164 -5.35 -16.11 -13.81
CA ASP A 164 -6.69 -15.57 -13.52
C ASP A 164 -6.96 -15.59 -12.01
N TYR A 165 -6.61 -16.66 -11.32
CA TYR A 165 -6.71 -16.76 -9.86
C TYR A 165 -5.84 -15.70 -9.17
N PHE A 166 -4.59 -15.53 -9.61
CA PHE A 166 -3.70 -14.51 -9.06
C PHE A 166 -4.23 -13.09 -9.28
N LEU A 167 -4.82 -12.81 -10.43
CA LEU A 167 -5.46 -11.51 -10.71
C LEU A 167 -6.65 -11.23 -9.78
N GLN A 168 -7.42 -12.26 -9.41
CA GLN A 168 -8.50 -12.12 -8.42
C GLN A 168 -7.95 -11.82 -7.02
N LEU A 169 -6.90 -12.53 -6.59
CA LEU A 169 -6.22 -12.26 -5.32
C LEU A 169 -5.60 -10.86 -5.29
N ASN A 170 -4.94 -10.46 -6.38
CA ASN A 170 -4.37 -9.12 -6.52
C ASN A 170 -5.45 -8.04 -6.37
N GLN A 171 -6.61 -8.21 -6.99
CA GLN A 171 -7.73 -7.28 -6.86
C GLN A 171 -8.26 -7.21 -5.43
N ALA A 172 -8.42 -8.36 -4.77
CA ALA A 172 -8.86 -8.41 -3.37
C ALA A 172 -7.84 -7.72 -2.44
N ASN A 173 -6.55 -8.00 -2.61
CA ASN A 173 -5.48 -7.37 -1.84
C ASN A 173 -5.39 -5.86 -2.10
N THR A 174 -5.61 -5.40 -3.33
CA THR A 174 -5.69 -3.98 -3.68
C THR A 174 -6.82 -3.29 -2.91
N GLN A 175 -8.00 -3.93 -2.81
CA GLN A 175 -9.11 -3.37 -2.04
C GLN A 175 -8.80 -3.32 -0.54
N VAL A 176 -8.19 -4.36 0.01
CA VAL A 176 -7.75 -4.39 1.43
C VAL A 176 -6.73 -3.27 1.70
N GLY A 177 -5.78 -3.05 0.79
CA GLY A 177 -4.82 -1.97 0.91
C GLY A 177 -5.46 -0.59 0.90
N LYS A 178 -6.38 -0.34 -0.04
CA LYS A 178 -7.15 0.92 -0.10
C LYS A 178 -7.99 1.16 1.15
N ASP A 179 -8.60 0.13 1.69
CA ASP A 179 -9.35 0.22 2.94
C ASP A 179 -8.42 0.57 4.12
N SER A 180 -7.23 -0.03 4.19
CA SER A 180 -6.24 0.29 5.22
C SER A 180 -5.77 1.75 5.14
N GLU A 181 -5.41 2.23 3.95
CA GLU A 181 -5.04 3.63 3.72
C GLU A 181 -6.18 4.59 4.12
N ALA A 182 -7.42 4.25 3.78
CA ALA A 182 -8.59 5.06 4.14
C ALA A 182 -8.86 5.08 5.66
N ILE A 183 -8.60 3.97 6.37
CA ILE A 183 -8.71 3.90 7.82
C ILE A 183 -7.65 4.79 8.50
N ASP A 184 -6.41 4.81 7.98
CA ASP A 184 -5.36 5.68 8.49
C ASP A 184 -5.70 7.16 8.30
N VAL A 185 -6.24 7.51 7.13
CA VAL A 185 -6.73 8.87 6.83
C VAL A 185 -7.89 9.24 7.77
N TYR A 186 -8.84 8.32 8.00
CA TYR A 186 -9.95 8.52 8.94
C TYR A 186 -9.44 8.81 10.36
N ALA A 187 -8.47 8.04 10.84
CA ALA A 187 -7.87 8.23 12.17
C ALA A 187 -7.17 9.60 12.28
N ALA A 188 -6.39 9.98 11.26
CA ALA A 188 -5.71 11.28 11.23
C ALA A 188 -6.70 12.47 11.16
N ALA A 189 -7.77 12.37 10.36
CA ALA A 189 -8.80 13.38 10.29
C ALA A 189 -9.56 13.52 11.61
N THR A 190 -9.84 12.40 12.30
CA THR A 190 -10.47 12.38 13.61
C THR A 190 -9.60 13.08 14.68
N ASP A 191 -8.28 12.82 14.68
CA ASP A 191 -7.36 13.52 15.59
C ASP A 191 -7.38 15.03 15.36
N LEU A 192 -7.31 15.46 14.10
CA LEU A 192 -7.37 16.89 13.76
C LEU A 192 -8.71 17.51 14.19
N GLN A 193 -9.83 16.83 13.98
CA GLN A 193 -11.14 17.28 14.43
C GLN A 193 -11.20 17.44 15.95
N ASN A 194 -10.74 16.44 16.71
CA ASN A 194 -10.72 16.50 18.17
C ASN A 194 -9.89 17.69 18.67
N ARG A 195 -8.72 17.91 18.09
CA ARG A 195 -7.87 19.07 18.42
C ARG A 195 -8.52 20.40 18.04
N ALA A 196 -9.28 20.45 16.94
CA ALA A 196 -10.05 21.62 16.55
C ALA A 196 -11.16 21.92 17.57
N VAL A 197 -11.87 20.88 18.02
CA VAL A 197 -12.90 20.98 19.09
C VAL A 197 -12.28 21.49 20.39
N ASP A 198 -11.13 20.96 20.80
CA ASP A 198 -10.44 21.42 22.00
C ASP A 198 -10.05 22.90 21.89
N SER A 199 -9.53 23.30 20.73
CA SER A 199 -9.13 24.69 20.46
C SER A 199 -10.34 25.66 20.52
N ILE A 200 -11.45 25.34 19.84
CA ILE A 200 -12.62 26.20 19.87
C ILE A 200 -13.25 26.26 21.26
N ASN A 201 -13.20 25.18 22.03
CA ASN A 201 -13.69 25.15 23.40
C ASN A 201 -12.89 26.07 24.33
N VAL A 202 -11.61 26.32 24.08
CA VAL A 202 -10.81 27.35 24.78
C VAL A 202 -11.41 28.72 24.52
N PHE A 203 -11.72 29.08 23.28
CA PHE A 203 -12.38 30.33 22.93
C PHE A 203 -13.75 30.43 23.56
N ILE A 204 -14.58 29.38 23.50
CA ILE A 204 -15.94 29.37 24.05
C ILE A 204 -15.90 29.63 25.57
N ARG A 205 -15.02 28.97 26.31
CA ARG A 205 -14.82 29.21 27.75
C ARG A 205 -14.38 30.64 28.02
N TYR A 206 -13.44 31.18 27.26
CA TYR A 206 -12.98 32.56 27.40
C TYR A 206 -14.06 33.58 27.09
N ARG A 207 -14.89 33.35 26.09
CA ARG A 207 -16.09 34.15 25.80
C ARG A 207 -17.10 34.12 26.95
N LYS A 208 -17.40 32.94 27.49
CA LYS A 208 -18.31 32.74 28.64
C LYS A 208 -17.80 33.46 29.89
N ALA A 209 -16.50 33.55 30.09
CA ALA A 209 -15.87 34.32 31.16
C ALA A 209 -15.86 35.85 30.90
N GLY A 210 -16.58 36.33 29.87
CA GLY A 210 -16.67 37.75 29.53
C GLY A 210 -15.35 38.33 29.03
N PHE A 211 -14.53 37.52 28.34
CA PHE A 211 -13.19 37.88 27.86
C PHE A 211 -12.25 38.37 29.00
N ARG A 212 -12.28 37.66 30.13
CA ARG A 212 -11.45 37.97 31.30
C ARG A 212 -10.50 36.78 31.61
N PRO A 213 -9.25 37.03 32.05
CA PRO A 213 -8.54 38.30 32.03
C PRO A 213 -8.38 38.84 30.61
N ARG A 214 -8.22 40.15 30.45
CA ARG A 214 -8.11 40.78 29.12
C ARG A 214 -6.88 40.25 28.37
N LYS A 215 -7.10 39.90 27.09
CA LYS A 215 -6.05 39.48 26.13
C LYS A 215 -6.03 40.46 24.95
N ALA A 216 -4.89 40.54 24.25
CA ALA A 216 -4.81 41.28 23.00
C ALA A 216 -5.76 40.68 21.96
N GLU A 217 -6.36 41.53 21.09
CA GLU A 217 -7.28 41.06 20.04
C GLU A 217 -6.68 39.95 19.18
N ALA A 218 -5.41 40.10 18.76
CA ALA A 218 -4.71 39.07 17.96
C ALA A 218 -4.65 37.71 18.67
N GLN A 219 -4.46 37.68 20.00
CA GLN A 219 -4.46 36.43 20.77
C GLN A 219 -5.84 35.76 20.79
N VAL A 220 -6.90 36.58 20.85
CA VAL A 220 -8.29 36.07 20.84
C VAL A 220 -8.66 35.55 19.47
N ARG A 221 -8.29 36.27 18.39
CA ARG A 221 -8.46 35.79 17.01
C ARG A 221 -7.77 34.47 16.76
N ARG A 222 -6.51 34.34 17.22
CA ARG A 222 -5.72 33.14 17.04
C ARG A 222 -6.37 31.87 17.65
N MET A 223 -7.20 32.02 18.72
CA MET A 223 -7.95 30.89 19.30
C MET A 223 -8.95 30.28 18.32
N ILE A 224 -9.57 31.11 17.47
CA ILE A 224 -10.50 30.64 16.43
C ILE A 224 -9.75 30.15 15.20
N GLU A 225 -8.72 30.88 14.75
CA GLU A 225 -7.94 30.58 13.59
C GLU A 225 -7.28 29.19 13.68
N VAL A 226 -6.75 28.82 14.84
CA VAL A 226 -6.17 27.47 15.06
C VAL A 226 -7.22 26.38 14.86
N SER A 227 -8.43 26.59 15.38
CA SER A 227 -9.52 25.63 15.18
C SER A 227 -9.95 25.55 13.71
N GLU A 228 -10.03 26.69 13.03
CA GLU A 228 -10.36 26.77 11.59
C GLU A 228 -9.31 26.04 10.75
N GLU A 229 -8.01 26.29 10.98
CA GLU A 229 -6.89 25.61 10.29
C GLU A 229 -6.93 24.09 10.46
N LEU A 230 -7.17 23.62 11.69
CA LEU A 230 -7.26 22.20 12.00
C LEU A 230 -8.47 21.54 11.31
N THR A 231 -9.62 22.22 11.31
CA THR A 231 -10.85 21.74 10.66
C THR A 231 -10.68 21.66 9.15
N LEU A 232 -10.08 22.67 8.51
CA LEU A 232 -9.80 22.64 7.08
C LEU A 232 -8.84 21.50 6.69
N ARG A 233 -7.85 21.23 7.53
CA ARG A 233 -6.94 20.09 7.31
C ARG A 233 -7.66 18.75 7.46
N ALA A 234 -8.54 18.61 8.45
CA ALA A 234 -9.35 17.40 8.63
C ALA A 234 -10.27 17.17 7.41
N ASP A 235 -10.94 18.25 6.94
CA ASP A 235 -11.79 18.21 5.75
C ASP A 235 -11.00 17.80 4.49
N SER A 236 -9.83 18.40 4.27
CA SER A 236 -8.96 18.05 3.14
C SER A 236 -8.56 16.58 3.17
N LEU A 237 -8.17 16.04 4.34
CA LEU A 237 -7.80 14.63 4.49
C LEU A 237 -8.98 13.70 4.18
N ILE A 238 -10.13 13.92 4.82
CA ILE A 238 -11.27 13.01 4.64
C ILE A 238 -11.83 13.06 3.20
N ASN A 239 -11.69 14.18 2.51
CA ASN A 239 -12.09 14.33 1.11
C ASN A 239 -11.10 13.68 0.12
N SER A 240 -9.88 13.35 0.53
CA SER A 240 -8.94 12.59 -0.30
C SER A 240 -9.30 11.11 -0.43
N VAL A 241 -10.18 10.59 0.42
CA VAL A 241 -10.63 9.18 0.34
C VAL A 241 -11.69 9.06 -0.75
N HIS A 242 -11.31 8.46 -1.89
CA HIS A 242 -12.20 8.27 -3.04
C HIS A 242 -12.79 6.87 -3.12
N THR A 243 -12.07 5.86 -2.62
CA THR A 243 -12.47 4.44 -2.72
C THR A 243 -12.36 3.79 -1.35
N ILE A 244 -13.46 3.18 -0.91
CA ILE A 244 -13.53 2.44 0.36
C ILE A 244 -14.63 1.36 0.26
N SER A 245 -14.44 0.25 0.94
CA SER A 245 -15.44 -0.81 1.00
C SER A 245 -16.74 -0.35 1.64
N PRO A 246 -17.91 -0.88 1.21
CA PRO A 246 -19.22 -0.45 1.69
C PRO A 246 -19.38 -0.45 3.21
N GLN A 247 -18.76 -1.38 3.90
CA GLN A 247 -18.80 -1.52 5.36
C GLN A 247 -18.25 -0.31 6.11
N TYR A 248 -17.30 0.44 5.53
CA TYR A 248 -16.69 1.63 6.16
C TYR A 248 -17.31 2.94 5.69
N LYS A 249 -18.13 2.91 4.62
CA LYS A 249 -18.67 4.11 3.97
C LYS A 249 -19.47 4.98 4.93
N GLN A 250 -20.29 4.37 5.80
CA GLN A 250 -21.12 5.12 6.73
C GLN A 250 -20.29 5.88 7.77
N ALA A 251 -19.23 5.25 8.30
CA ALA A 251 -18.33 5.93 9.25
C ALA A 251 -17.65 7.15 8.62
N LEU A 252 -17.21 7.03 7.36
CA LEU A 252 -16.60 8.12 6.60
C LEU A 252 -17.58 9.29 6.40
N LEU A 253 -18.84 9.00 6.03
CA LEU A 253 -19.89 10.00 5.86
C LEU A 253 -20.18 10.73 7.17
N ASN A 254 -20.33 10.00 8.27
CA ASN A 254 -20.58 10.57 9.58
C ASN A 254 -19.45 11.52 10.02
N LEU A 255 -18.20 11.15 9.75
CA LEU A 255 -17.07 12.04 10.06
C LEU A 255 -17.07 13.29 9.21
N ARG A 256 -17.39 13.20 7.90
CA ARG A 256 -17.54 14.37 7.01
C ARG A 256 -18.60 15.33 7.52
N GLU A 257 -19.78 14.83 7.86
CA GLU A 257 -20.87 15.62 8.42
C GLU A 257 -20.43 16.32 9.72
N SER A 258 -19.78 15.58 10.61
CA SER A 258 -19.28 16.13 11.89
C SER A 258 -18.22 17.23 11.70
N ILE A 259 -17.34 17.09 10.72
CA ILE A 259 -16.35 18.14 10.37
C ILE A 259 -17.05 19.37 9.80
N MET A 260 -18.05 19.20 8.93
CA MET A 260 -18.86 20.31 8.39
C MET A 260 -19.60 21.05 9.49
N ASP A 261 -20.22 20.34 10.44
CA ASP A 261 -20.92 20.94 11.57
C ASP A 261 -19.96 21.73 12.45
N LEU A 262 -18.77 21.21 12.70
CA LEU A 262 -17.73 21.93 13.43
C LEU A 262 -17.30 23.22 12.71
N ALA A 263 -17.09 23.15 11.40
CA ALA A 263 -16.76 24.31 10.58
C ALA A 263 -17.83 25.42 10.68
N MET A 264 -19.10 25.03 10.63
CA MET A 264 -20.22 25.97 10.80
C MET A 264 -20.24 26.58 12.20
N GLN A 265 -19.95 25.83 13.24
CA GLN A 265 -19.86 26.37 14.61
C GLN A 265 -18.70 27.37 14.74
N ILE A 266 -17.52 27.04 14.23
CA ILE A 266 -16.35 27.91 14.22
C ILE A 266 -16.68 29.22 13.48
N TYR A 267 -17.31 29.13 12.32
CA TYR A 267 -17.72 30.29 11.53
C TYR A 267 -18.68 31.21 12.31
N LYS A 268 -19.68 30.67 13.03
CA LYS A 268 -20.55 31.44 13.89
C LYS A 268 -19.79 32.20 15.00
N HIS A 269 -18.77 31.54 15.57
CA HIS A 269 -17.92 32.17 16.58
C HIS A 269 -17.02 33.25 15.98
N LYS A 270 -16.53 33.08 14.77
CA LYS A 270 -15.75 34.06 14.01
C LYS A 270 -16.58 35.33 13.74
N LEU A 271 -17.80 35.18 13.20
CA LEU A 271 -18.72 36.27 12.97
C LEU A 271 -19.09 37.02 14.27
N PHE A 272 -19.32 36.28 15.36
CA PHE A 272 -19.54 36.90 16.67
C PHE A 272 -18.35 37.76 17.09
N LEU A 273 -17.11 37.24 16.94
CA LEU A 273 -15.91 37.96 17.35
C LEU A 273 -15.68 39.22 16.51
N GLU A 274 -15.91 39.18 15.21
CA GLU A 274 -15.85 40.33 14.32
C GLU A 274 -16.83 41.42 14.76
N ARG A 275 -18.09 41.03 15.01
CA ARG A 275 -19.10 41.95 15.52
C ARG A 275 -18.72 42.52 16.88
N TYR A 276 -18.15 41.73 17.77
CA TYR A 276 -17.72 42.15 19.10
C TYR A 276 -16.64 43.24 19.02
N TYR A 277 -15.62 43.06 18.18
CA TYR A 277 -14.56 44.06 18.04
C TYR A 277 -14.98 45.30 17.24
N ALA A 278 -15.88 45.19 16.29
CA ALA A 278 -16.49 46.32 15.59
C ALA A 278 -17.39 47.17 16.48
N THR A 279 -17.88 46.63 17.61
CA THR A 279 -18.75 47.33 18.53
C THR A 279 -17.96 48.24 19.51
N LYS A 280 -18.47 49.47 19.78
CA LYS A 280 -17.85 50.37 20.75
C LYS A 280 -17.63 49.67 22.10
N PRO A 281 -16.49 49.85 22.78
CA PRO A 281 -16.15 49.12 24.01
C PRO A 281 -17.23 49.18 25.11
N SER A 282 -17.87 50.32 25.27
CA SER A 282 -18.97 50.56 26.27
C SER A 282 -20.21 49.71 25.99
N LEU A 283 -20.44 49.26 24.75
CA LEU A 283 -21.62 48.49 24.33
C LEU A 283 -21.35 46.99 24.19
N ARG A 284 -20.08 46.56 24.26
CA ARG A 284 -19.69 45.16 24.09
C ARG A 284 -20.31 44.20 25.12
N GLY A 285 -20.57 44.72 26.34
CA GLY A 285 -21.24 43.95 27.40
C GLY A 285 -22.63 43.45 27.02
N ASN A 286 -23.35 44.18 26.17
CA ASN A 286 -24.69 43.81 25.69
C ASN A 286 -24.64 42.59 24.72
N LEU A 287 -23.53 42.38 24.02
CA LEU A 287 -23.34 41.23 23.13
C LEU A 287 -23.03 39.94 23.88
N LEU A 288 -22.53 40.01 25.10
CA LEU A 288 -22.19 38.86 25.95
C LEU A 288 -23.39 38.33 26.75
N ARG A 289 -24.48 39.11 26.87
CA ARG A 289 -25.70 38.74 27.60
C ARG A 289 -26.74 38.01 26.72
N ARG A 290 -26.50 37.92 25.42
CA ARG A 290 -27.28 37.17 24.43
C ARG A 290 -26.56 35.87 24.08
#